data_3870e6600e768ae29c79905f27900a37
#
_entry.id   3870e6600e768ae29c79905f27900a37
#
_cell.length_a   1.000
_cell.length_b   1.000
_cell.length_c   1.000
_cell.angle_alpha   90.00
_cell.angle_beta   90.00
_cell.angle_gamma   90.00
#
_symmetry.space_group_name_H-M   'P 1'
#
loop_
_entity.id
_entity.type
_entity.pdbx_description
1 polymer ?
#
loop_
_entity_poly.entity_id
_entity_poly.type
_entity_poly.pdbx_seq_one_letter_code
_entity_poly.pdbx_strand_id
1 'polypeptide(L)'
;MRLKTAPAVAACLLLAAAAAFTVARAARPNFGGTWELDQSRSHSIPPDMKQTLTVTQEGDKVTVELKVVTPQGERVIKEAYTLDGKEVEFAPPVPPNAPKDAPAPKGKRTARWMANDKGFIIEDEIVSPTPQGGTETILVARKWMHWPDGTLSIETITERGGNAFNNKRVFVKKQ
;
A
#
# COMPACT_ATOMS: atom_id res chain seq x y z
N MET A 1 68.18 55.84 2.05
CA MET A 1 68.04 54.50 1.52
C MET A 1 66.91 53.85 2.31
N ARG A 2 65.64 53.77 1.78
CA ARG A 2 64.44 53.26 2.50
C ARG A 2 64.12 51.91 1.92
N LEU A 3 64.26 50.86 2.69
CA LEU A 3 63.72 49.53 2.34
C LEU A 3 62.18 49.53 2.53
N LYS A 4 61.44 49.20 1.46
CA LYS A 4 60.07 48.94 1.53
C LYS A 4 59.82 47.42 1.77
N THR A 5 59.32 47.09 2.93
CA THR A 5 58.85 45.73 3.21
C THR A 5 57.43 45.58 2.66
N ALA A 6 57.25 44.61 1.77
CA ALA A 6 55.92 44.20 1.28
C ALA A 6 55.31 43.16 2.24
N PRO A 7 54.04 43.25 2.59
CA PRO A 7 53.38 42.20 3.37
C PRO A 7 52.96 41.05 2.47
N ALA A 8 53.38 39.85 2.85
CA ALA A 8 52.95 38.60 2.27
C ALA A 8 51.52 38.33 2.73
N VAL A 9 50.59 38.35 1.78
CA VAL A 9 49.19 37.94 2.00
C VAL A 9 49.13 36.41 1.93
N ALA A 10 49.03 35.76 3.09
CA ALA A 10 48.77 34.35 3.18
C ALA A 10 47.29 34.10 2.86
N ALA A 11 46.99 33.62 1.66
CA ALA A 11 45.66 33.16 1.28
C ALA A 11 45.42 31.78 1.90
N CYS A 12 44.69 31.72 3.04
CA CYS A 12 44.15 30.49 3.58
C CYS A 12 43.00 30.02 2.70
N LEU A 13 43.28 29.07 1.80
CA LEU A 13 42.25 28.29 1.09
C LEU A 13 41.60 27.34 2.09
N LEU A 14 40.47 27.77 2.65
CA LEU A 14 39.52 26.89 3.33
C LEU A 14 38.82 26.02 2.29
N LEU A 15 39.33 24.82 2.03
CA LEU A 15 38.59 23.75 1.36
C LEU A 15 37.49 23.28 2.32
N ALA A 16 36.29 23.84 2.15
CA ALA A 16 35.08 23.28 2.72
C ALA A 16 34.76 21.98 1.98
N ALA A 17 35.19 20.85 2.53
CA ALA A 17 34.77 19.53 2.12
C ALA A 17 33.26 19.39 2.53
N ALA A 18 32.39 19.70 1.61
CA ALA A 18 30.97 19.35 1.75
C ALA A 18 30.88 17.82 1.68
N ALA A 19 30.96 17.16 2.82
CA ALA A 19 30.63 15.75 2.96
C ALA A 19 29.13 15.61 2.65
N ALA A 20 28.79 15.27 1.42
CA ALA A 20 27.45 14.86 1.04
C ALA A 20 27.16 13.56 1.82
N PHE A 21 26.50 13.69 2.95
CA PHE A 21 25.89 12.55 3.64
C PHE A 21 24.76 12.02 2.75
N THR A 22 25.11 11.11 1.84
CA THR A 22 24.11 10.27 1.19
C THR A 22 23.55 9.36 2.29
N VAL A 23 22.42 9.76 2.87
CA VAL A 23 21.65 8.86 3.73
C VAL A 23 21.27 7.69 2.83
N ALA A 24 21.93 6.56 2.99
CA ALA A 24 21.57 5.34 2.29
C ALA A 24 20.14 4.99 2.71
N ARG A 25 19.18 5.27 1.83
CA ARG A 25 17.79 4.90 2.05
C ARG A 25 17.75 3.38 2.09
N ALA A 26 17.21 2.81 3.17
CA ALA A 26 17.03 1.37 3.27
C ALA A 26 16.25 0.89 2.03
N ALA A 27 16.71 -0.22 1.43
CA ALA A 27 16.02 -0.78 0.28
C ALA A 27 14.57 -1.11 0.66
N ARG A 28 13.65 -0.68 -0.19
CA ARG A 28 12.23 -0.98 -0.01
C ARG A 28 12.01 -2.49 -0.05
N PRO A 29 11.14 -3.04 0.81
CA PRO A 29 10.89 -4.47 0.83
C PRO A 29 10.27 -4.94 -0.48
N ASN A 30 10.62 -6.15 -0.88
CA ASN A 30 9.99 -6.83 -2.00
C ASN A 30 8.87 -7.73 -1.46
N PHE A 31 7.64 -7.43 -1.85
CA PHE A 31 6.44 -8.20 -1.50
C PHE A 31 6.20 -9.40 -2.43
N GLY A 32 6.99 -9.55 -3.49
CA GLY A 32 6.84 -10.59 -4.50
C GLY A 32 6.90 -12.00 -3.93
N GLY A 33 6.03 -12.86 -4.45
CA GLY A 33 5.94 -14.27 -4.07
C GLY A 33 4.52 -14.73 -3.84
N THR A 34 4.39 -16.00 -3.40
CA THR A 34 3.12 -16.61 -3.01
C THR A 34 3.05 -16.69 -1.49
N TRP A 35 1.92 -16.29 -0.93
CA TRP A 35 1.70 -16.15 0.49
C TRP A 35 0.42 -16.87 0.91
N GLU A 36 0.42 -17.55 2.03
CA GLU A 36 -0.75 -18.24 2.59
C GLU A 36 -1.21 -17.55 3.88
N LEU A 37 -2.53 -17.41 4.05
CA LEU A 37 -3.13 -16.79 5.22
C LEU A 37 -2.82 -17.59 6.47
N ASP A 38 -2.25 -16.92 7.47
CA ASP A 38 -2.13 -17.43 8.83
C ASP A 38 -3.36 -17.01 9.65
N GLN A 39 -4.29 -17.93 9.79
CA GLN A 39 -5.53 -17.71 10.53
C GLN A 39 -5.26 -17.35 12.00
N SER A 40 -4.26 -17.95 12.63
CA SER A 40 -3.98 -17.80 14.06
C SER A 40 -3.50 -16.39 14.43
N ARG A 41 -2.87 -15.68 13.48
CA ARG A 41 -2.34 -14.32 13.64
C ARG A 41 -3.22 -13.25 12.98
N SER A 42 -4.35 -13.66 12.39
CA SER A 42 -5.28 -12.78 11.69
C SER A 42 -6.48 -12.45 12.56
N HIS A 43 -7.11 -11.28 12.30
CA HIS A 43 -8.25 -10.79 13.08
C HIS A 43 -9.44 -10.44 12.18
N SER A 44 -10.65 -10.67 12.70
CA SER A 44 -11.91 -10.38 12.01
C SER A 44 -12.04 -11.09 10.67
N ILE A 45 -11.67 -12.38 10.64
CA ILE A 45 -11.72 -13.26 9.47
C ILE A 45 -12.56 -14.49 9.81
N PRO A 46 -13.47 -14.93 8.91
CA PRO A 46 -14.21 -16.18 9.12
C PRO A 46 -13.25 -17.37 9.29
N PRO A 47 -13.53 -18.30 10.25
CA PRO A 47 -12.62 -19.40 10.61
C PRO A 47 -12.34 -20.36 9.45
N ASP A 48 -13.29 -20.56 8.54
CA ASP A 48 -13.16 -21.51 7.42
C ASP A 48 -12.64 -20.87 6.13
N MET A 49 -12.23 -19.61 6.20
CA MET A 49 -11.70 -18.89 5.03
C MET A 49 -10.22 -19.24 4.82
N LYS A 50 -9.87 -19.73 3.64
CA LYS A 50 -8.48 -19.86 3.19
C LYS A 50 -8.17 -18.78 2.15
N GLN A 51 -6.98 -18.22 2.22
CA GLN A 51 -6.53 -17.23 1.25
C GLN A 51 -5.12 -17.56 0.79
N THR A 52 -4.91 -17.50 -0.52
CA THR A 52 -3.59 -17.52 -1.14
C THR A 52 -3.42 -16.21 -1.90
N LEU A 53 -2.34 -15.52 -1.62
CA LEU A 53 -2.01 -14.23 -2.22
C LEU A 53 -0.75 -14.41 -3.06
N THR A 54 -0.84 -14.14 -4.35
CA THR A 54 0.31 -14.08 -5.25
C THR A 54 0.58 -12.64 -5.61
N VAL A 55 1.80 -12.19 -5.36
CA VAL A 55 2.25 -10.82 -5.61
C VAL A 55 3.40 -10.84 -6.59
N THR A 56 3.30 -10.04 -7.64
CA THR A 56 4.41 -9.69 -8.53
C THR A 56 4.74 -8.22 -8.32
N GLN A 57 6.02 -7.92 -8.10
CA GLN A 57 6.47 -6.55 -7.89
C GLN A 57 7.66 -6.23 -8.79
N GLU A 58 7.53 -5.16 -9.56
CA GLU A 58 8.56 -4.62 -10.44
C GLU A 58 8.72 -3.11 -10.14
N GLY A 59 9.68 -2.77 -9.30
CA GLY A 59 9.85 -1.41 -8.80
C GLY A 59 8.61 -0.93 -8.03
N ASP A 60 7.96 0.11 -8.54
CA ASP A 60 6.74 0.67 -7.96
C ASP A 60 5.45 0.04 -8.50
N LYS A 61 5.54 -0.89 -9.45
CA LYS A 61 4.39 -1.63 -9.97
C LYS A 61 4.17 -2.91 -9.18
N VAL A 62 2.96 -3.10 -8.67
CA VAL A 62 2.56 -4.26 -7.88
C VAL A 62 1.30 -4.87 -8.50
N THR A 63 1.35 -6.14 -8.84
CA THR A 63 0.18 -6.92 -9.28
C THR A 63 -0.14 -7.96 -8.21
N VAL A 64 -1.40 -8.06 -7.86
CA VAL A 64 -1.90 -8.92 -6.80
C VAL A 64 -2.97 -9.84 -7.37
N GLU A 65 -2.83 -11.14 -7.10
CA GLU A 65 -3.89 -12.12 -7.29
C GLU A 65 -4.22 -12.73 -5.93
N LEU A 66 -5.43 -12.49 -5.45
CA LEU A 66 -5.94 -13.02 -4.20
C LEU A 66 -6.98 -14.10 -4.49
N LYS A 67 -6.65 -15.35 -4.20
CA LYS A 67 -7.55 -16.49 -4.22
C LYS A 67 -8.16 -16.67 -2.84
N VAL A 68 -9.49 -16.62 -2.75
CA VAL A 68 -10.25 -16.80 -1.52
C VAL A 68 -11.11 -18.05 -1.65
N VAL A 69 -10.97 -18.98 -0.71
CA VAL A 69 -11.77 -20.21 -0.63
C VAL A 69 -12.59 -20.15 0.65
N THR A 70 -13.90 -20.33 0.52
CA THR A 70 -14.86 -20.40 1.62
C THR A 70 -15.77 -21.61 1.42
N PRO A 71 -16.61 -22.01 2.40
CA PRO A 71 -17.61 -23.06 2.22
C PRO A 71 -18.59 -22.79 1.08
N GLN A 72 -18.79 -21.51 0.71
CA GLN A 72 -19.68 -21.08 -0.37
C GLN A 72 -19.04 -21.12 -1.76
N GLY A 73 -17.75 -21.38 -1.83
CA GLY A 73 -17.01 -21.49 -3.09
C GLY A 73 -15.69 -20.74 -3.12
N GLU A 74 -15.15 -20.65 -4.31
CA GLU A 74 -13.85 -20.02 -4.59
C GLU A 74 -14.06 -18.75 -5.43
N ARG A 75 -13.26 -17.73 -5.15
CA ARG A 75 -13.17 -16.52 -5.98
C ARG A 75 -11.71 -16.08 -6.12
N VAL A 76 -11.39 -15.49 -7.26
CA VAL A 76 -10.09 -14.87 -7.52
C VAL A 76 -10.30 -13.38 -7.77
N ILE A 77 -9.51 -12.56 -7.09
CA ILE A 77 -9.50 -11.11 -7.22
C ILE A 77 -8.13 -10.73 -7.77
N LYS A 78 -8.11 -9.95 -8.86
CA LYS A 78 -6.88 -9.45 -9.46
C LYS A 78 -6.87 -7.93 -9.42
N GLU A 79 -5.79 -7.36 -8.92
CA GLU A 79 -5.61 -5.92 -8.80
C GLU A 79 -4.19 -5.55 -9.21
N ALA A 80 -4.03 -4.34 -9.75
CA ALA A 80 -2.72 -3.78 -10.07
C ALA A 80 -2.62 -2.37 -9.51
N TYR A 81 -1.44 -2.03 -9.00
CA TYR A 81 -1.16 -0.74 -8.37
C TYR A 81 0.14 -0.15 -8.90
N THR A 82 0.21 1.17 -8.97
CA THR A 82 1.46 1.91 -9.12
C THR A 82 1.67 2.74 -7.86
N LEU A 83 2.77 2.49 -7.13
CA LEU A 83 3.04 3.09 -5.82
C LEU A 83 3.68 4.49 -5.93
N ASP A 84 3.17 5.31 -6.86
CA ASP A 84 3.68 6.66 -7.17
C ASP A 84 2.91 7.79 -6.49
N GLY A 85 1.86 7.45 -5.73
CA GLY A 85 1.02 8.38 -5.01
C GLY A 85 0.02 9.14 -5.87
N LYS A 86 -0.11 8.82 -7.15
CA LYS A 86 -1.09 9.46 -8.02
C LYS A 86 -2.46 8.84 -7.87
N GLU A 87 -3.48 9.69 -7.91
CA GLU A 87 -4.88 9.26 -7.97
C GLU A 87 -5.21 8.68 -9.34
N VAL A 88 -5.88 7.54 -9.35
CA VAL A 88 -6.40 6.89 -10.57
C VAL A 88 -7.87 6.53 -10.37
N GLU A 89 -8.66 6.63 -11.42
CA GLU A 89 -10.04 6.13 -11.41
C GLU A 89 -10.05 4.62 -11.64
N PHE A 90 -10.98 3.93 -10.98
CA PHE A 90 -11.23 2.51 -11.22
C PHE A 90 -12.72 2.18 -11.08
N ALA A 91 -13.13 1.05 -11.63
CA ALA A 91 -14.49 0.54 -11.52
C ALA A 91 -14.56 -0.50 -10.38
N PRO A 92 -15.13 -0.13 -9.21
CA PRO A 92 -15.37 -1.10 -8.14
C PRO A 92 -16.42 -2.14 -8.55
N PRO A 93 -16.41 -3.34 -7.94
CA PRO A 93 -17.45 -4.33 -8.20
C PRO A 93 -18.82 -3.80 -7.78
N VAL A 94 -19.84 -4.11 -8.58
CA VAL A 94 -21.23 -3.76 -8.27
C VAL A 94 -21.68 -4.56 -7.04
N PRO A 95 -22.26 -3.92 -6.02
CA PRO A 95 -22.80 -4.64 -4.86
C PRO A 95 -23.89 -5.64 -5.28
N PRO A 96 -23.92 -6.87 -4.70
CA PRO A 96 -24.91 -7.88 -5.09
C PRO A 96 -26.38 -7.46 -4.89
N ASN A 97 -26.61 -6.52 -3.98
CA ASN A 97 -27.95 -6.00 -3.66
C ASN A 97 -28.24 -4.64 -4.31
N ALA A 98 -27.43 -4.18 -5.25
CA ALA A 98 -27.70 -2.93 -5.96
C ALA A 98 -28.94 -3.08 -6.83
N PRO A 99 -29.81 -2.05 -6.89
CA PRO A 99 -30.91 -2.02 -7.84
C PRO A 99 -30.43 -2.24 -9.28
N LYS A 100 -31.21 -2.94 -10.10
CA LYS A 100 -30.81 -3.27 -11.49
C LYS A 100 -30.49 -2.04 -12.34
N ASP A 101 -31.22 -0.94 -12.08
CA ASP A 101 -31.08 0.33 -12.81
C ASP A 101 -30.17 1.33 -12.06
N ALA A 102 -29.48 0.89 -10.99
CA ALA A 102 -28.58 1.76 -10.26
C ALA A 102 -27.33 2.10 -11.10
N PRO A 103 -26.80 3.31 -10.99
CA PRO A 103 -25.55 3.67 -11.66
C PRO A 103 -24.42 2.75 -11.16
N ALA A 104 -23.50 2.40 -12.05
CA ALA A 104 -22.31 1.65 -11.67
C ALA A 104 -21.49 2.41 -10.61
N PRO A 105 -20.93 1.72 -9.61
CA PRO A 105 -20.07 2.36 -8.64
C PRO A 105 -18.84 2.94 -9.32
N LYS A 106 -18.35 4.07 -8.77
CA LYS A 106 -17.14 4.76 -9.22
C LYS A 106 -16.13 4.78 -8.10
N GLY A 107 -14.88 4.58 -8.41
CA GLY A 107 -13.81 4.60 -7.43
C GLY A 107 -12.65 5.45 -7.86
N LYS A 108 -12.00 6.06 -6.88
CA LYS A 108 -10.72 6.71 -6.97
C LYS A 108 -9.75 5.99 -6.06
N ARG A 109 -8.54 5.78 -6.51
CA ARG A 109 -7.51 5.03 -5.79
C ARG A 109 -6.20 5.79 -5.78
N THR A 110 -5.56 5.82 -4.62
CA THR A 110 -4.18 6.25 -4.45
C THR A 110 -3.38 5.10 -3.87
N ALA A 111 -2.20 4.82 -4.42
CA ALA A 111 -1.29 3.82 -3.88
C ALA A 111 0.10 4.44 -3.75
N ARG A 112 0.72 4.31 -2.57
CA ARG A 112 2.01 4.94 -2.29
C ARG A 112 2.81 4.19 -1.26
N TRP A 113 4.12 4.32 -1.33
CA TRP A 113 5.01 3.89 -0.26
C TRP A 113 4.76 4.69 1.01
N MET A 114 4.90 4.03 2.14
CA MET A 114 4.88 4.69 3.45
C MET A 114 6.18 5.49 3.65
N ALA A 115 6.12 6.55 4.45
CA ALA A 115 7.26 7.42 4.70
C ALA A 115 8.48 6.70 5.30
N ASN A 116 8.27 5.57 5.99
CA ASN A 116 9.32 4.75 6.57
C ASN A 116 9.88 3.68 5.64
N ASP A 117 9.42 3.61 4.38
CA ASP A 117 9.76 2.61 3.37
C ASP A 117 9.58 1.13 3.79
N LYS A 118 8.88 0.85 4.91
CA LYS A 118 8.65 -0.52 5.39
C LYS A 118 7.41 -1.19 4.80
N GLY A 119 6.63 -0.45 4.02
CA GLY A 119 5.39 -0.90 3.44
C GLY A 119 4.79 0.12 2.51
N PHE A 120 3.59 -0.17 2.03
CA PHE A 120 2.81 0.74 1.22
C PHE A 120 1.35 0.78 1.68
N ILE A 121 0.66 1.84 1.30
CA ILE A 121 -0.75 2.04 1.58
C ILE A 121 -1.51 2.24 0.29
N ILE A 122 -2.70 1.66 0.22
CA ILE A 122 -3.67 1.82 -0.86
C ILE A 122 -4.91 2.43 -0.22
N GLU A 123 -5.36 3.56 -0.74
CA GLU A 123 -6.52 4.30 -0.28
C GLU A 123 -7.53 4.39 -1.42
N ASP A 124 -8.73 3.85 -1.20
CA ASP A 124 -9.84 3.89 -2.15
C ASP A 124 -10.97 4.77 -1.61
N GLU A 125 -11.48 5.65 -2.43
CA GLU A 125 -12.75 6.33 -2.25
C GLU A 125 -13.75 5.77 -3.27
N ILE A 126 -14.83 5.15 -2.78
CA ILE A 126 -15.81 4.47 -3.63
C ILE A 126 -17.16 5.14 -3.43
N VAL A 127 -17.76 5.63 -4.50
CA VAL A 127 -19.15 6.09 -4.53
C VAL A 127 -20.00 4.94 -5.07
N SER A 128 -20.85 4.39 -4.22
CA SER A 128 -21.66 3.20 -4.50
C SER A 128 -23.16 3.48 -4.36
N PRO A 129 -24.01 2.90 -5.21
CA PRO A 129 -25.45 2.99 -5.03
C PRO A 129 -25.90 2.23 -3.78
N THR A 130 -26.95 2.74 -3.13
CA THR A 130 -27.60 2.08 -1.99
C THR A 130 -28.85 1.33 -2.40
N PRO A 131 -29.29 0.27 -1.68
CA PRO A 131 -30.52 -0.47 -1.97
C PRO A 131 -31.80 0.39 -1.93
N GLN A 132 -31.78 1.49 -1.17
CA GLN A 132 -32.90 2.41 -1.00
C GLN A 132 -32.99 3.48 -2.10
N GLY A 133 -32.07 3.46 -3.07
CA GLY A 133 -31.85 4.53 -4.02
C GLY A 133 -30.99 5.66 -3.41
N GLY A 134 -30.15 6.26 -4.21
CA GLY A 134 -29.13 7.23 -3.78
C GLY A 134 -27.73 6.61 -3.79
N THR A 135 -26.77 7.31 -3.19
CA THR A 135 -25.36 6.89 -3.15
C THR A 135 -24.79 7.03 -1.75
N GLU A 136 -23.78 6.23 -1.45
CA GLU A 136 -22.96 6.36 -0.26
C GLU A 136 -21.49 6.39 -0.65
N THR A 137 -20.67 7.04 0.17
CA THR A 137 -19.21 7.01 0.03
C THR A 137 -18.63 5.99 1.00
N ILE A 138 -17.78 5.12 0.47
CA ILE A 138 -17.05 4.10 1.23
C ILE A 138 -15.56 4.43 1.10
N LEU A 139 -14.88 4.58 2.22
CA LEU A 139 -13.43 4.76 2.26
C LEU A 139 -12.78 3.45 2.67
N VAL A 140 -11.78 3.02 1.93
CA VAL A 140 -11.03 1.79 2.24
C VAL A 140 -9.54 2.09 2.24
N ALA A 141 -8.90 1.92 3.38
CA ALA A 141 -7.45 2.00 3.50
C ALA A 141 -6.87 0.61 3.75
N ARG A 142 -5.89 0.20 2.93
CA ARG A 142 -5.17 -1.07 3.04
C ARG A 142 -3.70 -0.82 3.23
N LYS A 143 -3.19 -1.12 4.43
CA LYS A 143 -1.79 -0.97 4.79
C LYS A 143 -1.07 -2.31 4.67
N TRP A 144 -0.08 -2.37 3.82
CA TRP A 144 0.76 -3.54 3.55
C TRP A 144 2.10 -3.38 4.26
N MET A 145 2.49 -4.36 5.06
CA MET A 145 3.74 -4.35 5.80
C MET A 145 4.47 -5.68 5.63
N HIS A 146 5.75 -5.61 5.30
CA HIS A 146 6.65 -6.75 5.37
C HIS A 146 7.42 -6.70 6.69
N TRP A 147 7.38 -7.79 7.45
CA TRP A 147 7.95 -7.86 8.79
C TRP A 147 9.32 -8.56 8.77
N PRO A 148 10.21 -8.27 9.74
CA PRO A 148 11.54 -8.93 9.84
C PRO A 148 11.47 -10.45 10.01
N ASP A 149 10.37 -10.98 10.55
CA ASP A 149 10.13 -12.43 10.69
C ASP A 149 9.74 -13.09 9.36
N GLY A 150 9.78 -12.36 8.25
CA GLY A 150 9.44 -12.85 6.92
C GLY A 150 7.95 -12.92 6.64
N THR A 151 7.10 -12.35 7.50
CA THR A 151 5.65 -12.32 7.26
C THR A 151 5.20 -11.05 6.56
N LEU A 152 4.05 -11.13 5.90
CA LEU A 152 3.34 -10.00 5.30
C LEU A 152 2.05 -9.77 6.10
N SER A 153 1.75 -8.53 6.48
CA SER A 153 0.43 -8.18 7.01
C SER A 153 -0.28 -7.17 6.11
N ILE A 154 -1.60 -7.35 5.99
CA ILE A 154 -2.51 -6.42 5.34
C ILE A 154 -3.56 -6.02 6.37
N GLU A 155 -3.50 -4.78 6.82
CA GLU A 155 -4.49 -4.18 7.68
C GLU A 155 -5.44 -3.36 6.81
N THR A 156 -6.75 -3.64 6.91
CA THR A 156 -7.78 -2.97 6.13
C THR A 156 -8.73 -2.24 7.06
N ILE A 157 -8.88 -0.95 6.86
CA ILE A 157 -9.89 -0.12 7.51
C ILE A 157 -10.91 0.25 6.45
N THR A 158 -12.19 0.01 6.73
CA THR A 158 -13.30 0.39 5.86
C THR A 158 -14.22 1.31 6.65
N GLU A 159 -14.45 2.51 6.14
CA GLU A 159 -15.40 3.47 6.69
C GLU A 159 -16.63 3.53 5.78
N ARG A 160 -17.81 3.32 6.37
CA ARG A 160 -19.07 3.33 5.66
C ARG A 160 -20.20 3.77 6.57
N GLY A 161 -21.00 4.76 6.15
CA GLY A 161 -22.15 5.25 6.91
C GLY A 161 -21.83 5.70 8.33
N GLY A 162 -20.63 6.30 8.54
CA GLY A 162 -20.17 6.74 9.86
C GLY A 162 -19.63 5.63 10.77
N ASN A 163 -19.57 4.38 10.29
CA ASN A 163 -18.97 3.26 11.01
C ASN A 163 -17.62 2.89 10.42
N ALA A 164 -16.67 2.51 11.27
CA ALA A 164 -15.36 2.00 10.87
C ALA A 164 -15.24 0.51 11.21
N PHE A 165 -14.81 -0.28 10.23
CA PHE A 165 -14.54 -1.72 10.36
C PHE A 165 -13.07 -1.95 10.11
N ASN A 166 -12.44 -2.72 10.99
CA ASN A 166 -11.02 -3.07 10.87
C ASN A 166 -10.87 -4.59 10.78
N ASN A 167 -9.99 -5.04 9.88
CA ASN A 167 -9.50 -6.40 9.86
C ASN A 167 -8.00 -6.41 9.59
N LYS A 168 -7.32 -7.43 10.10
CA LYS A 168 -5.91 -7.66 9.85
C LYS A 168 -5.69 -9.09 9.37
N ARG A 169 -5.04 -9.23 8.23
CA ARG A 169 -4.59 -10.51 7.68
C ARG A 169 -3.09 -10.60 7.79
N VAL A 170 -2.61 -11.72 8.27
CA VAL A 170 -1.19 -12.06 8.32
C VAL A 170 -0.96 -13.24 7.39
N PHE A 171 0.06 -13.14 6.57
CA PHE A 171 0.42 -14.15 5.59
C PHE A 171 1.84 -14.66 5.84
N VAL A 172 2.05 -15.93 5.62
CA VAL A 172 3.36 -16.59 5.60
C VAL A 172 3.74 -16.93 4.16
N LYS A 173 5.02 -16.82 3.85
CA LYS A 173 5.51 -17.12 2.50
C LYS A 173 5.40 -18.62 2.24
N LYS A 174 4.78 -18.98 1.13
CA LYS A 174 4.76 -20.38 0.67
C LYS A 174 6.15 -20.78 0.22
N GLN A 175 6.64 -21.89 0.76
CA GLN A 175 7.90 -22.52 0.35
C GLN A 175 7.76 -23.25 -0.97
#